data_a5ed59df8a0e12e303dba13c4e65262f
#
_entry.id   a5ed59df8a0e12e303dba13c4e65262f
#
_cell.length_a   1.000
_cell.length_b   1.000
_cell.length_c   1.000
_cell.angle_alpha   90.00
_cell.angle_beta   90.00
_cell.angle_gamma   90.00
#
_symmetry.space_group_name_H-M   'P 1'
#
loop_
_entity.id
_entity.type
_entity.pdbx_description
1 polymer ?
#
loop_
_entity_poly.entity_id
_entity_poly.type
_entity_poly.pdbx_seq_one_letter_code
_entity_poly.pdbx_strand_id
1 'polypeptide(L)'
;MAKIDSQFSFVVRKQKNLKIFFNVLFVIFLVSFVTLLLNFVIFPVRQKSISMTPDLAENSLVMMTKISHNYERGDLVLIKSQKESFSESSNVLLELLVNFFSGQQLSLDRSSDNPATNKKIRRIVGMPGDTFYMRDYVLYVKSKGEKYFLTEFEISPKSYNVTFMMPPSDWDSSIGVAGSFEQITLKEGEYFVLSDMRLSSDDSRIWGVITKEDIEGKALFSYFPLNKIKFF
;
A
#
# COMPACT_ATOMS: atom_id res chain seq x y z
N MET A 1 56.02 17.83 38.66
CA MET A 1 55.20 16.66 38.40
C MET A 1 53.72 17.00 38.15
N ALA A 2 53.03 17.77 38.96
CA ALA A 2 51.58 18.06 38.81
C ALA A 2 51.11 18.66 37.46
N LYS A 3 51.99 19.43 36.75
CA LYS A 3 51.64 20.06 35.47
C LYS A 3 51.58 19.09 34.26
N ILE A 4 52.36 18.00 34.35
CA ILE A 4 52.40 16.95 33.30
C ILE A 4 51.15 16.05 33.40
N ASP A 5 50.71 15.71 34.63
CA ASP A 5 49.52 14.93 34.87
C ASP A 5 48.23 15.64 34.41
N SER A 6 48.17 16.97 34.57
CA SER A 6 47.01 17.76 34.13
C SER A 6 46.87 17.84 32.60
N GLN A 7 48.00 17.93 31.88
CA GLN A 7 48.00 17.94 30.42
C GLN A 7 47.64 16.57 29.85
N PHE A 8 48.14 15.50 30.45
CA PHE A 8 47.80 14.14 30.02
C PHE A 8 46.31 13.83 30.22
N SER A 9 45.76 14.19 31.37
CA SER A 9 44.32 14.02 31.65
C SER A 9 43.45 14.84 30.70
N PHE A 10 43.87 16.02 30.28
CA PHE A 10 43.16 16.87 29.32
C PHE A 10 43.13 16.23 27.92
N VAL A 11 44.28 15.71 27.45
CA VAL A 11 44.38 15.05 26.14
C VAL A 11 43.48 13.79 26.08
N VAL A 12 43.54 12.96 27.13
CA VAL A 12 42.71 11.76 27.23
C VAL A 12 41.21 12.10 27.25
N ARG A 13 40.83 13.13 28.01
CA ARG A 13 39.43 13.60 28.05
C ARG A 13 38.98 14.16 26.68
N LYS A 14 39.83 14.92 26.01
CA LYS A 14 39.54 15.42 24.65
C LYS A 14 39.35 14.31 23.65
N GLN A 15 40.21 13.28 23.68
CA GLN A 15 40.05 12.11 22.79
C GLN A 15 38.79 11.33 23.12
N LYS A 16 38.42 11.14 24.37
CA LYS A 16 37.19 10.50 24.78
C LYS A 16 35.96 11.28 24.29
N ASN A 17 35.95 12.59 24.48
CA ASN A 17 34.86 13.44 24.00
C ASN A 17 34.73 13.42 22.47
N LEU A 18 35.86 13.38 21.75
CA LEU A 18 35.87 13.29 20.29
C LEU A 18 35.26 11.95 19.81
N LYS A 19 35.62 10.84 20.47
CA LYS A 19 35.02 9.54 20.18
C LYS A 19 33.52 9.53 20.43
N ILE A 20 33.07 10.10 21.56
CA ILE A 20 31.63 10.22 21.87
C ILE A 20 30.95 11.07 20.81
N PHE A 21 31.53 12.19 20.41
CA PHE A 21 30.98 13.05 19.36
C PHE A 21 30.80 12.32 18.03
N PHE A 22 31.82 11.57 17.56
CA PHE A 22 31.69 10.77 16.32
C PHE A 22 30.70 9.64 16.44
N ASN A 23 30.61 8.99 17.60
CA ASN A 23 29.58 7.94 17.80
C ASN A 23 28.16 8.54 17.76
N VAL A 24 27.94 9.68 18.38
CA VAL A 24 26.64 10.38 18.33
C VAL A 24 26.30 10.77 16.90
N LEU A 25 27.29 11.37 16.19
CA LEU A 25 27.10 11.74 14.78
C LEU A 25 26.78 10.54 13.90
N PHE A 26 27.46 9.41 14.11
CA PHE A 26 27.20 8.16 13.40
C PHE A 26 25.80 7.63 13.67
N VAL A 27 25.33 7.66 14.93
CA VAL A 27 23.97 7.25 15.28
C VAL A 27 22.94 8.15 14.62
N ILE A 28 23.14 9.47 14.63
CA ILE A 28 22.25 10.43 13.95
C ILE A 28 22.21 10.16 12.45
N PHE A 29 23.38 9.94 11.83
CA PHE A 29 23.46 9.59 10.41
C PHE A 29 22.72 8.29 10.11
N LEU A 30 22.93 7.24 10.92
CA LEU A 30 22.27 5.95 10.74
C LEU A 30 20.74 6.07 10.85
N VAL A 31 20.25 6.77 11.87
CA VAL A 31 18.81 7.01 12.05
C VAL A 31 18.24 7.80 10.88
N SER A 32 18.91 8.86 10.45
CA SER A 32 18.48 9.65 9.30
C SER A 32 18.46 8.84 8.01
N PHE A 33 19.50 8.04 7.77
CA PHE A 33 19.59 7.17 6.60
C PHE A 33 18.49 6.11 6.58
N VAL A 34 18.26 5.43 7.70
CA VAL A 34 17.19 4.42 7.82
C VAL A 34 15.81 5.08 7.62
N THR A 35 15.56 6.23 8.23
CA THR A 35 14.31 6.96 8.07
C THR A 35 14.06 7.35 6.62
N LEU A 36 15.10 7.84 5.93
CA LEU A 36 15.02 8.18 4.51
C LEU A 36 14.71 6.95 3.67
N LEU A 37 15.41 5.85 3.91
CA LEU A 37 15.22 4.58 3.19
C LEU A 37 13.80 4.03 3.38
N LEU A 38 13.30 4.01 4.61
CA LEU A 38 11.96 3.52 4.94
C LEU A 38 10.84 4.40 4.37
N ASN A 39 11.04 5.69 4.22
CA ASN A 39 10.00 6.57 3.66
C ASN A 39 9.99 6.63 2.13
N PHE A 40 11.16 6.49 1.48
CA PHE A 40 11.26 6.59 0.03
C PHE A 40 11.16 5.25 -0.69
N VAL A 41 11.59 4.16 -0.04
CA VAL A 41 11.67 2.84 -0.66
C VAL A 41 10.52 1.95 -0.24
N ILE A 42 10.34 1.80 1.07
CA ILE A 42 9.32 0.91 1.66
C ILE A 42 8.62 1.61 2.81
N PHE A 43 7.34 1.34 2.96
CA PHE A 43 6.53 1.94 4.02
C PHE A 43 5.42 0.98 4.47
N PRO A 44 5.05 0.99 5.76
CA PRO A 44 3.95 0.18 6.26
C PRO A 44 2.60 0.84 5.99
N VAL A 45 1.63 0.02 5.64
CA VAL A 45 0.22 0.43 5.51
C VAL A 45 -0.65 -0.51 6.32
N ARG A 46 -1.61 0.03 7.05
CA ARG A 46 -2.60 -0.76 7.76
C ARG A 46 -3.87 -0.91 6.94
N GLN A 47 -4.31 -2.14 6.73
CA GLN A 47 -5.62 -2.44 6.14
C GLN A 47 -6.72 -2.23 7.19
N LYS A 48 -7.53 -1.17 7.05
CA LYS A 48 -8.57 -0.81 8.04
C LYS A 48 -9.89 -1.55 7.86
N SER A 49 -10.12 -2.12 6.69
CA SER A 49 -11.41 -2.72 6.31
C SER A 49 -11.27 -4.20 5.99
N ILE A 50 -12.39 -4.89 6.02
CA ILE A 50 -12.50 -6.30 5.60
C ILE A 50 -12.46 -6.48 4.08
N SER A 51 -12.34 -5.41 3.30
CA SER A 51 -12.48 -5.43 1.83
C SER A 51 -11.47 -6.32 1.10
N MET A 52 -10.36 -6.66 1.72
CA MET A 52 -9.31 -7.51 1.16
C MET A 52 -9.26 -8.90 1.82
N THR A 53 -10.30 -9.28 2.57
CA THR A 53 -10.42 -10.64 3.08
C THR A 53 -10.77 -11.61 1.94
N PRO A 54 -10.25 -12.84 1.98
CA PRO A 54 -9.56 -13.49 3.08
C PRO A 54 -8.04 -13.27 3.09
N ASP A 55 -7.44 -12.75 2.01
CA ASP A 55 -6.00 -12.62 1.86
C ASP A 55 -5.37 -11.63 2.84
N LEU A 56 -6.02 -10.51 3.09
CA LEU A 56 -5.64 -9.55 4.13
C LEU A 56 -6.77 -9.43 5.16
N ALA A 57 -6.49 -9.79 6.39
CA ALA A 57 -7.43 -9.56 7.48
C ALA A 57 -7.53 -8.06 7.82
N GLU A 58 -8.62 -7.68 8.43
CA GLU A 58 -8.75 -6.35 9.01
C GLU A 58 -7.62 -6.07 10.01
N ASN A 59 -7.13 -4.85 10.03
CA ASN A 59 -5.98 -4.40 10.83
C ASN A 59 -4.64 -5.07 10.51
N SER A 60 -4.53 -5.80 9.39
CA SER A 60 -3.23 -6.28 8.90
C SER A 60 -2.30 -5.13 8.58
N LEU A 61 -1.00 -5.31 8.90
CA LEU A 61 0.06 -4.40 8.49
C LEU A 61 0.79 -4.99 7.28
N VAL A 62 0.81 -4.23 6.22
CA VAL A 62 1.39 -4.61 4.92
C VAL A 62 2.57 -3.70 4.63
N MET A 63 3.71 -4.30 4.31
CA MET A 63 4.86 -3.56 3.81
C MET A 63 4.71 -3.33 2.32
N MET A 64 4.74 -2.07 1.91
CA MET A 64 4.57 -1.62 0.53
C MET A 64 5.87 -1.01 0.00
N THR A 65 6.05 -1.00 -1.32
CA THR A 65 7.19 -0.31 -1.98
C THR A 65 6.70 0.69 -3.01
N LYS A 66 7.41 1.82 -3.09
CA LYS A 66 7.19 2.86 -4.12
C LYS A 66 8.03 2.63 -5.38
N ILE A 67 9.08 1.82 -5.30
CA ILE A 67 10.07 1.68 -6.39
C ILE A 67 9.55 0.78 -7.52
N SER A 68 8.74 -0.22 -7.21
CA SER A 68 8.26 -1.15 -8.22
C SER A 68 7.18 -0.49 -9.07
N HIS A 69 7.48 -0.27 -10.33
CA HIS A 69 6.54 0.29 -11.32
C HIS A 69 6.09 -0.77 -12.33
N ASN A 70 6.54 -2.02 -12.16
CA ASN A 70 6.04 -3.16 -12.92
C ASN A 70 4.92 -3.81 -12.15
N TYR A 71 3.71 -3.57 -12.63
CA TYR A 71 2.51 -4.17 -12.07
C TYR A 71 2.13 -5.40 -12.87
N GLU A 72 1.70 -6.43 -12.14
CA GLU A 72 1.19 -7.67 -12.71
C GLU A 72 -0.24 -7.92 -12.20
N ARG A 73 -0.98 -8.71 -12.94
CA ARG A 73 -2.29 -9.16 -12.49
C ARG A 73 -2.15 -9.97 -11.20
N GLY A 74 -3.01 -9.69 -10.24
CA GLY A 74 -2.94 -10.28 -8.90
C GLY A 74 -2.14 -9.46 -7.89
N ASP A 75 -1.41 -8.42 -8.30
CA ASP A 75 -0.70 -7.54 -7.37
C ASP A 75 -1.66 -6.76 -6.46
N LEU A 76 -1.28 -6.62 -5.21
CA LEU A 76 -1.93 -5.71 -4.28
C LEU A 76 -1.28 -4.34 -4.36
N VAL A 77 -2.07 -3.31 -4.63
CA VAL A 77 -1.60 -1.94 -4.77
C VAL A 77 -2.33 -1.00 -3.83
N LEU A 78 -1.63 0.04 -3.40
CA LEU A 78 -2.18 1.14 -2.63
C LEU A 78 -2.63 2.22 -3.60
N ILE A 79 -3.91 2.55 -3.56
CA ILE A 79 -4.50 3.60 -4.38
C ILE A 79 -4.50 4.90 -3.59
N LYS A 80 -4.08 6.00 -4.23
CA LYS A 80 -4.13 7.35 -3.67
C LYS A 80 -5.57 7.77 -3.39
N SER A 81 -5.74 8.57 -2.36
CA SER A 81 -7.00 9.28 -2.17
C SER A 81 -7.14 10.37 -3.22
N GLN A 82 -8.31 10.49 -3.86
CA GLN A 82 -8.58 11.57 -4.81
C GLN A 82 -8.64 12.97 -4.17
N LYS A 83 -8.49 13.08 -2.83
CA LYS A 83 -8.54 14.34 -2.07
C LYS A 83 -7.23 14.61 -1.34
N GLU A 84 -6.08 14.53 -2.02
CA GLU A 84 -4.84 15.03 -1.43
C GLU A 84 -4.76 16.55 -1.60
N SER A 85 -5.17 17.29 -0.57
CA SER A 85 -4.71 18.67 -0.38
C SER A 85 -3.32 18.61 0.26
N PHE A 86 -2.34 19.19 -0.39
CA PHE A 86 -1.01 19.40 0.18
C PHE A 86 -1.14 20.29 1.42
N SER A 87 -0.91 19.72 2.59
CA SER A 87 -0.70 20.47 3.82
C SER A 87 0.81 20.65 4.03
N GLU A 88 1.25 21.88 4.07
CA GLU A 88 2.62 22.22 4.48
C GLU A 88 2.76 22.03 5.99
N SER A 89 3.25 20.87 6.40
CA SER A 89 3.61 20.64 7.81
C SER A 89 4.97 21.24 8.13
N SER A 90 5.03 22.00 9.21
CA SER A 90 6.25 22.67 9.68
C SER A 90 7.33 21.70 10.24
N ASN A 91 7.00 20.43 10.50
CA ASN A 91 7.90 19.42 11.08
C ASN A 91 7.91 18.12 10.28
N VAL A 92 8.47 18.17 9.08
CA VAL A 92 8.50 17.04 8.12
C VAL A 92 9.06 15.75 8.74
N LEU A 93 10.12 15.83 9.54
CA LEU A 93 10.79 14.66 10.13
C LEU A 93 9.90 13.97 11.18
N LEU A 94 9.20 14.74 12.01
CA LEU A 94 8.28 14.20 13.00
C LEU A 94 7.07 13.57 12.33
N GLU A 95 6.56 14.18 11.29
CA GLU A 95 5.44 13.64 10.48
C GLU A 95 5.82 12.33 9.80
N LEU A 96 7.04 12.23 9.23
CA LEU A 96 7.55 11.00 8.64
C LEU A 96 7.63 9.86 9.67
N LEU A 97 8.09 10.14 10.88
CA LEU A 97 8.15 9.14 11.94
C LEU A 97 6.76 8.73 12.41
N VAL A 98 5.85 9.68 12.62
CA VAL A 98 4.46 9.40 13.02
C VAL A 98 3.76 8.58 11.95
N ASN A 99 3.89 8.94 10.68
CA ASN A 99 3.31 8.20 9.56
C ASN A 99 3.87 6.77 9.47
N PHE A 100 5.17 6.60 9.67
CA PHE A 100 5.80 5.28 9.66
C PHE A 100 5.28 4.39 10.80
N PHE A 101 5.33 4.85 12.05
CA PHE A 101 4.92 4.06 13.21
C PHE A 101 3.41 3.85 13.31
N SER A 102 2.60 4.76 12.78
CA SER A 102 1.14 4.61 12.75
C SER A 102 0.63 3.76 11.58
N GLY A 103 1.51 3.29 10.68
CA GLY A 103 1.11 2.64 9.43
C GLY A 103 0.32 3.59 8.52
N GLN A 104 0.76 4.85 8.45
CA GLN A 104 0.14 5.94 7.68
C GLN A 104 -1.30 6.28 8.10
N GLN A 105 -1.63 6.12 9.37
CA GLN A 105 -2.97 6.38 9.87
C GLN A 105 -3.13 7.69 10.64
N LEU A 106 -2.03 8.22 11.15
CA LEU A 106 -2.02 9.47 11.89
C LEU A 106 -1.26 10.51 11.06
N SER A 107 -1.86 11.64 10.79
CA SER A 107 -1.18 12.85 10.37
C SER A 107 -1.16 13.83 11.54
N LEU A 108 -0.11 14.61 11.67
CA LEU A 108 -0.03 15.68 12.67
C LEU A 108 -0.93 16.87 12.31
N ASP A 109 -1.38 16.90 11.07
CA ASP A 109 -2.30 17.93 10.62
C ASP A 109 -3.74 17.65 11.08
N ARG A 110 -4.27 18.56 11.89
CA ARG A 110 -5.61 18.50 12.47
C ARG A 110 -6.71 18.98 11.53
N SER A 111 -6.43 19.22 10.26
CA SER A 111 -7.50 19.53 9.31
C SER A 111 -8.43 18.30 9.18
N SER A 112 -9.71 18.55 9.30
CA SER A 112 -10.79 17.59 9.61
C SER A 112 -11.03 16.46 8.58
N ASP A 113 -10.25 16.41 7.50
CA ASP A 113 -10.25 15.33 6.50
C ASP A 113 -8.86 14.70 6.45
N ASN A 114 -8.61 13.73 7.31
CA ASN A 114 -7.35 13.00 7.38
C ASN A 114 -7.10 12.21 6.08
N PRO A 115 -6.23 12.68 5.16
CA PRO A 115 -6.03 12.01 3.87
C PRO A 115 -5.47 10.60 4.01
N ALA A 116 -4.79 10.30 5.13
CA ALA A 116 -4.33 8.95 5.45
C ALA A 116 -5.48 7.94 5.65
N THR A 117 -6.72 8.40 5.90
CA THR A 117 -7.88 7.51 6.09
C THR A 117 -8.47 7.00 4.78
N ASN A 118 -8.14 7.62 3.65
CA ASN A 118 -8.77 7.34 2.36
C ASN A 118 -7.91 6.46 1.42
N LYS A 119 -6.67 6.14 1.80
CA LYS A 119 -5.83 5.23 1.03
C LYS A 119 -6.36 3.79 1.13
N LYS A 120 -6.45 3.09 -0.01
CA LYS A 120 -7.09 1.78 -0.09
C LYS A 120 -6.19 0.78 -0.76
N ILE A 121 -6.04 -0.40 -0.15
CA ILE A 121 -5.37 -1.53 -0.79
C ILE A 121 -6.39 -2.25 -1.65
N ARG A 122 -6.05 -2.49 -2.93
CA ARG A 122 -6.88 -3.21 -3.90
C ARG A 122 -6.00 -4.12 -4.75
N ARG A 123 -6.64 -5.11 -5.38
CA ARG A 123 -5.95 -6.06 -6.28
C ARG A 123 -6.12 -5.64 -7.72
N ILE A 124 -5.01 -5.62 -8.47
CA ILE A 124 -5.05 -5.44 -9.92
C ILE A 124 -5.61 -6.71 -10.56
N VAL A 125 -6.71 -6.58 -11.28
CA VAL A 125 -7.36 -7.68 -12.00
C VAL A 125 -7.41 -7.43 -13.51
N GLY A 126 -7.43 -6.16 -13.93
CA GLY A 126 -7.35 -5.74 -15.33
C GLY A 126 -6.05 -5.00 -15.61
N MET A 127 -5.40 -5.37 -16.72
CA MET A 127 -4.15 -4.78 -17.20
C MET A 127 -4.42 -3.95 -18.47
N PRO A 128 -3.53 -3.02 -18.84
CA PRO A 128 -3.67 -2.24 -20.07
C PRO A 128 -3.87 -3.12 -21.30
N GLY A 129 -4.92 -2.82 -22.09
CA GLY A 129 -5.29 -3.56 -23.30
C GLY A 129 -6.17 -4.80 -23.07
N ASP A 130 -6.50 -5.11 -21.82
CA ASP A 130 -7.45 -6.19 -21.53
C ASP A 130 -8.88 -5.80 -21.89
N THR A 131 -9.65 -6.81 -22.24
CA THR A 131 -11.11 -6.73 -22.35
C THR A 131 -11.71 -7.68 -21.34
N PHE A 132 -12.66 -7.22 -20.53
CA PHE A 132 -13.26 -8.05 -19.48
C PHE A 132 -14.72 -7.70 -19.25
N TYR A 133 -15.44 -8.63 -18.66
CA TYR A 133 -16.79 -8.46 -18.13
C TYR A 133 -16.90 -9.23 -16.81
N MET A 134 -17.91 -8.94 -16.02
CA MET A 134 -18.18 -9.66 -14.77
C MET A 134 -19.57 -10.30 -14.83
N ARG A 135 -19.66 -11.54 -14.34
CA ARG A 135 -20.93 -12.24 -14.10
C ARG A 135 -20.90 -12.93 -12.75
N ASP A 136 -21.90 -12.68 -11.96
CA ASP A 136 -22.06 -13.28 -10.63
C ASP A 136 -20.79 -13.18 -9.78
N TYR A 137 -20.19 -11.97 -9.76
CA TYR A 137 -18.94 -11.64 -9.05
C TYR A 137 -17.67 -12.31 -9.58
N VAL A 138 -17.74 -13.10 -10.65
CA VAL A 138 -16.59 -13.70 -11.33
C VAL A 138 -16.19 -12.80 -12.51
N LEU A 139 -14.93 -12.41 -12.54
CA LEU A 139 -14.36 -11.62 -13.64
C LEU A 139 -13.82 -12.55 -14.72
N TYR A 140 -14.28 -12.32 -15.95
CA TYR A 140 -13.82 -13.00 -17.16
C TYR A 140 -12.98 -12.02 -17.96
N VAL A 141 -11.73 -12.37 -18.20
CA VAL A 141 -10.74 -11.48 -18.82
C VAL A 141 -10.19 -12.11 -20.09
N LYS A 142 -10.10 -11.30 -21.13
CA LYS A 142 -9.40 -11.61 -22.36
C LYS A 142 -8.21 -10.65 -22.47
N SER A 143 -6.99 -11.17 -22.29
CA SER A 143 -5.77 -10.39 -22.45
C SER A 143 -5.55 -9.92 -23.87
N LYS A 144 -4.79 -8.85 -24.02
CA LYS A 144 -4.41 -8.30 -25.32
C LYS A 144 -3.80 -9.40 -26.21
N GLY A 145 -4.40 -9.63 -27.37
CA GLY A 145 -3.95 -10.66 -28.32
C GLY A 145 -4.54 -12.06 -28.14
N GLU A 146 -5.24 -12.32 -27.03
CA GLU A 146 -5.90 -13.58 -26.79
C GLU A 146 -7.28 -13.64 -27.46
N LYS A 147 -7.74 -14.88 -27.78
CA LYS A 147 -9.04 -15.11 -28.43
C LYS A 147 -10.16 -15.38 -27.43
N TYR A 148 -9.83 -15.96 -26.29
CA TYR A 148 -10.81 -16.47 -25.34
C TYR A 148 -10.81 -15.67 -24.05
N PHE A 149 -11.97 -15.64 -23.40
CA PHE A 149 -12.08 -15.14 -22.03
C PHE A 149 -11.73 -16.28 -21.07
N LEU A 150 -10.89 -15.99 -20.11
CA LEU A 150 -10.55 -16.84 -18.98
C LEU A 150 -11.00 -16.17 -17.69
N THR A 151 -11.22 -16.94 -16.65
CA THR A 151 -11.50 -16.37 -15.35
C THR A 151 -10.25 -15.65 -14.81
N GLU A 152 -10.44 -14.68 -13.94
CA GLU A 152 -9.33 -13.96 -13.29
C GLU A 152 -8.34 -14.89 -12.58
N PHE A 153 -8.81 -16.06 -12.12
CA PHE A 153 -7.98 -17.05 -11.43
C PHE A 153 -7.11 -17.86 -12.39
N GLU A 154 -7.61 -18.15 -13.57
CA GLU A 154 -6.87 -18.90 -14.61
C GLU A 154 -5.78 -18.06 -15.25
N ILE A 155 -6.03 -16.75 -15.37
CA ILE A 155 -5.11 -15.84 -16.06
C ILE A 155 -4.10 -15.18 -15.12
N SER A 156 -4.34 -15.18 -13.80
CA SER A 156 -3.45 -14.55 -12.84
C SER A 156 -2.20 -15.39 -12.60
N PRO A 157 -0.99 -14.81 -12.69
CA PRO A 157 0.24 -15.51 -12.34
C PRO A 157 0.34 -15.80 -10.83
N LYS A 158 -0.45 -15.11 -10.02
CA LYS A 158 -0.48 -15.25 -8.57
C LYS A 158 -1.82 -15.84 -8.13
N SER A 159 -1.77 -16.88 -7.29
CA SER A 159 -2.99 -17.41 -6.69
C SER A 159 -3.47 -16.51 -5.54
N TYR A 160 -4.74 -16.24 -5.51
CA TYR A 160 -5.41 -15.50 -4.44
C TYR A 160 -6.84 -15.99 -4.25
N ASN A 161 -7.42 -15.63 -3.12
CA ASN A 161 -8.78 -16.02 -2.79
C ASN A 161 -9.69 -14.79 -2.78
N VAL A 162 -10.89 -14.97 -3.26
CA VAL A 162 -11.95 -13.94 -3.17
C VAL A 162 -13.13 -14.49 -2.38
N THR A 163 -13.81 -13.58 -1.69
CA THR A 163 -15.04 -13.88 -0.99
C THR A 163 -16.19 -13.20 -1.72
N PHE A 164 -17.16 -13.99 -2.15
CA PHE A 164 -18.43 -13.51 -2.66
C PHE A 164 -19.57 -14.37 -2.08
N MET A 165 -20.75 -13.80 -2.03
CA MET A 165 -21.96 -14.50 -1.65
C MET A 165 -22.94 -14.28 -2.78
N MET A 166 -23.53 -15.35 -3.29
CA MET A 166 -24.63 -15.19 -4.24
C MET A 166 -25.80 -14.54 -3.52
N PRO A 167 -26.28 -13.40 -4.01
CA PRO A 167 -27.45 -12.78 -3.43
C PRO A 167 -28.65 -13.72 -3.56
N PRO A 168 -29.59 -13.68 -2.61
CA PRO A 168 -30.87 -14.38 -2.75
C PRO A 168 -31.56 -14.03 -4.06
N SER A 169 -32.39 -14.92 -4.57
CA SER A 169 -33.11 -14.72 -5.84
C SER A 169 -34.06 -13.51 -5.87
N ASP A 170 -34.45 -13.04 -4.71
CA ASP A 170 -35.31 -11.88 -4.48
C ASP A 170 -34.51 -10.60 -4.10
N TRP A 171 -33.17 -10.65 -4.22
CA TRP A 171 -32.33 -9.49 -3.91
C TRP A 171 -32.55 -8.35 -4.92
N ASP A 172 -32.80 -7.15 -4.40
CA ASP A 172 -32.86 -5.95 -5.23
C ASP A 172 -31.43 -5.61 -5.72
N SER A 173 -31.20 -5.76 -7.03
CA SER A 173 -29.91 -5.50 -7.68
C SER A 173 -29.50 -4.03 -7.63
N SER A 174 -30.37 -3.10 -7.22
CA SER A 174 -30.04 -1.70 -7.01
C SER A 174 -29.32 -1.47 -5.68
N ILE A 175 -29.34 -2.47 -4.76
CA ILE A 175 -28.71 -2.38 -3.45
C ILE A 175 -27.36 -3.08 -3.48
N GLY A 176 -26.29 -2.36 -3.18
CA GLY A 176 -24.94 -2.88 -3.13
C GLY A 176 -24.15 -2.65 -4.42
N VAL A 177 -23.08 -3.44 -4.60
CA VAL A 177 -22.23 -3.35 -5.78
C VAL A 177 -22.66 -4.38 -6.80
N ALA A 178 -22.79 -3.94 -8.04
CA ALA A 178 -23.14 -4.85 -9.15
C ALA A 178 -22.18 -6.05 -9.22
N GLY A 179 -22.75 -7.25 -9.10
CA GLY A 179 -22.03 -8.51 -9.30
C GLY A 179 -21.85 -8.86 -10.77
N SER A 180 -22.48 -8.10 -11.66
CA SER A 180 -22.40 -8.28 -13.11
C SER A 180 -22.34 -6.92 -13.81
N PHE A 181 -21.49 -6.79 -14.81
CA PHE A 181 -21.40 -5.62 -15.67
C PHE A 181 -20.97 -6.03 -17.09
N GLU A 182 -21.31 -5.17 -18.03
CA GLU A 182 -21.02 -5.37 -19.45
C GLU A 182 -19.53 -5.25 -19.76
N GLN A 183 -19.16 -5.68 -20.97
CA GLN A 183 -17.78 -5.71 -21.42
C GLN A 183 -17.14 -4.32 -21.44
N ILE A 184 -15.95 -4.23 -20.83
CA ILE A 184 -15.10 -3.02 -20.78
C ILE A 184 -13.75 -3.39 -21.41
N THR A 185 -13.15 -2.46 -22.17
CA THR A 185 -11.79 -2.60 -22.70
C THR A 185 -10.93 -1.49 -22.14
N LEU A 186 -9.81 -1.85 -21.52
CA LEU A 186 -8.83 -0.90 -20.98
C LEU A 186 -7.93 -0.33 -22.07
N LYS A 187 -7.67 0.97 -21.99
CA LYS A 187 -6.67 1.65 -22.80
C LYS A 187 -5.27 1.41 -22.27
N GLU A 188 -4.26 1.83 -23.02
CA GLU A 188 -2.88 1.84 -22.54
C GLU A 188 -2.76 2.72 -21.27
N GLY A 189 -2.09 2.19 -20.24
CA GLY A 189 -1.92 2.86 -18.96
C GLY A 189 -3.11 2.78 -17.98
N GLU A 190 -4.24 2.20 -18.39
CA GLU A 190 -5.40 1.98 -17.54
C GLU A 190 -5.34 0.62 -16.84
N TYR A 191 -5.70 0.61 -15.57
CA TYR A 191 -5.78 -0.58 -14.72
C TYR A 191 -7.19 -0.69 -14.12
N PHE A 192 -7.61 -1.91 -13.85
CA PHE A 192 -8.86 -2.18 -13.13
C PHE A 192 -8.56 -2.94 -11.86
N VAL A 193 -9.02 -2.43 -10.73
CA VAL A 193 -8.72 -2.97 -9.41
C VAL A 193 -9.99 -3.37 -8.68
N LEU A 194 -9.94 -4.51 -7.99
CA LEU A 194 -11.07 -5.00 -7.21
C LEU A 194 -10.67 -5.27 -5.76
N SER A 195 -11.67 -5.28 -4.92
CA SER A 195 -11.62 -5.83 -3.56
C SER A 195 -11.66 -7.35 -3.61
N ASP A 196 -10.91 -8.04 -2.75
CA ASP A 196 -11.00 -9.50 -2.63
C ASP A 196 -12.36 -9.93 -2.02
N MET A 197 -12.93 -9.10 -1.15
CA MET A 197 -14.33 -9.24 -0.76
C MET A 197 -15.21 -8.56 -1.81
N ARG A 198 -15.82 -9.34 -2.69
CA ARG A 198 -16.57 -8.82 -3.84
C ARG A 198 -17.87 -8.09 -3.47
N LEU A 199 -18.37 -8.30 -2.28
CA LEU A 199 -19.50 -7.53 -1.72
C LEU A 199 -19.10 -6.12 -1.25
N SER A 200 -17.79 -5.83 -1.18
CA SER A 200 -17.30 -4.49 -0.85
C SER A 200 -17.58 -3.54 -2.01
N SER A 201 -18.02 -2.34 -1.67
CA SER A 201 -18.49 -1.34 -2.63
C SER A 201 -17.46 -0.31 -3.05
N ASP A 202 -16.19 -0.52 -2.76
CA ASP A 202 -15.21 0.55 -2.83
C ASP A 202 -14.01 0.17 -3.67
N ASP A 203 -14.26 -0.07 -4.96
CA ASP A 203 -13.27 -0.44 -5.96
C ASP A 203 -13.64 0.08 -7.37
N SER A 204 -12.94 -0.35 -8.39
CA SER A 204 -13.12 0.15 -9.77
C SER A 204 -14.52 -0.05 -10.35
N ARG A 205 -15.35 -0.88 -9.75
CA ARG A 205 -16.76 -1.00 -10.15
C ARG A 205 -17.55 0.29 -9.87
N ILE A 206 -17.08 1.09 -8.88
CA ILE A 206 -17.66 2.39 -8.52
C ILE A 206 -16.83 3.54 -9.08
N TRP A 207 -15.50 3.48 -8.97
CA TRP A 207 -14.62 4.60 -9.36
C TRP A 207 -14.30 4.62 -10.85
N GLY A 208 -14.48 3.48 -11.54
CA GLY A 208 -13.96 3.28 -12.88
C GLY A 208 -12.49 2.84 -12.89
N VAL A 209 -11.87 2.99 -14.04
CA VAL A 209 -10.46 2.65 -14.25
C VAL A 209 -9.54 3.60 -13.49
N ILE A 210 -8.36 3.11 -13.10
CA ILE A 210 -7.29 3.90 -12.50
C ILE A 210 -6.09 3.94 -13.43
N THR A 211 -5.24 4.93 -13.24
CA THR A 211 -3.99 5.09 -13.97
C THR A 211 -2.80 4.69 -13.10
N LYS A 212 -1.61 4.64 -13.70
CA LYS A 212 -0.38 4.35 -12.96
C LYS A 212 -0.08 5.41 -11.90
N GLU A 213 -0.46 6.66 -12.14
CA GLU A 213 -0.28 7.81 -11.26
C GLU A 213 -1.14 7.73 -10.00
N ASP A 214 -2.25 6.99 -10.06
CA ASP A 214 -3.14 6.74 -8.92
C ASP A 214 -2.57 5.67 -7.96
N ILE A 215 -1.56 4.91 -8.41
CA ILE A 215 -0.93 3.86 -7.62
C ILE A 215 0.25 4.45 -6.83
N GLU A 216 0.15 4.44 -5.51
CA GLU A 216 1.18 4.95 -4.60
C GLU A 216 2.26 3.91 -4.28
N GLY A 217 1.90 2.64 -4.28
CA GLY A 217 2.84 1.57 -3.99
C GLY A 217 2.27 0.17 -4.23
N LYS A 218 3.18 -0.80 -4.27
CA LYS A 218 2.90 -2.24 -4.45
C LYS A 218 3.21 -2.98 -3.16
N ALA A 219 2.35 -3.93 -2.76
CA ALA A 219 2.56 -4.76 -1.59
C ALA A 219 3.71 -5.74 -1.81
N LEU A 220 4.54 -5.91 -0.77
CA LEU A 220 5.60 -6.89 -0.72
C LEU A 220 5.18 -8.09 0.14
N PHE A 221 4.79 -7.82 1.37
CA PHE A 221 4.33 -8.84 2.31
C PHE A 221 3.50 -8.23 3.43
N SER A 222 2.62 -9.04 4.02
CA SER A 222 1.98 -8.71 5.30
C SER A 222 2.81 -9.30 6.44
N TYR A 223 3.03 -8.53 7.52
CA TYR A 223 3.84 -8.94 8.66
C TYR A 223 3.06 -8.96 9.99
N PHE A 224 1.85 -8.45 10.00
CA PHE A 224 0.96 -8.52 11.14
C PHE A 224 -0.47 -8.85 10.67
N PRO A 225 -1.19 -9.73 11.37
CA PRO A 225 -0.79 -10.49 12.56
C PRO A 225 0.27 -11.56 12.23
N LEU A 226 1.17 -11.86 13.18
CA LEU A 226 2.33 -12.75 12.98
C LEU A 226 1.98 -14.17 12.52
N ASN A 227 0.78 -14.64 12.83
CA ASN A 227 0.27 -15.95 12.39
C ASN A 227 -0.26 -15.97 10.96
N LYS A 228 -0.26 -14.82 10.26
CA LYS A 228 -0.75 -14.66 8.89
C LYS A 228 0.24 -13.90 8.00
N ILE A 229 1.54 -14.13 8.20
CA ILE A 229 2.56 -13.55 7.32
C ILE A 229 2.38 -14.14 5.92
N LYS A 230 2.26 -13.28 4.91
CA LYS A 230 2.06 -13.66 3.51
C LYS A 230 2.86 -12.74 2.60
N PHE A 231 3.55 -13.31 1.60
CA PHE A 231 4.22 -12.58 0.52
C PHE A 231 3.28 -12.46 -0.69
N PHE A 232 3.38 -11.34 -1.42
CA PHE A 232 2.49 -11.00 -2.53
C PHE A 232 3.22 -10.85 -3.86
#